data_0bed440040b5052e247c72f95b6115d0
#
_entry.id   0bed440040b5052e247c72f95b6115d0
#
_cell.length_a   1.000
_cell.length_b   1.000
_cell.length_c   1.000
_cell.angle_alpha   90.00
_cell.angle_beta   90.00
_cell.angle_gamma   90.00
#
_symmetry.space_group_name_H-M   'P 1'
#
loop_
_entity.id
_entity.type
_entity.pdbx_description
1 polymer ?
#
loop_
_entity_poly.entity_id
_entity_poly.type
_entity_poly.pdbx_seq_one_letter_code
_entity_poly.pdbx_strand_id
1 'polypeptide(L)'
;MEMINKRGYLKEDFRLFHIRDQVELELGYHYHEFDKIVVFLTGNVTYVVEGKAYFLKPWDILLVPHNQIHRPIIDPSEPYERIILWVNADYLRDHCLGGDDLRQCFTMAEEKSFSLIRPENADRVTLMKQLNTVESAMGAQEFGHELLSRTTFLQFMIELNRIALKDHTAMVKEAFRSDPKLEEIIAYVNANLEKDLSLESIARQFYMSKSYLMHKFKEMTGYSAHKYIQQKRLIQVRV
;
A
#
# COMPACT_ATOMS: atom_id res chain seq x y z
N MET A 1 -14.92 -15.14 12.23
CA MET A 1 -13.58 -14.74 12.74
C MET A 1 -12.69 -14.48 11.53
N GLU A 2 -12.54 -13.20 11.14
CA GLU A 2 -11.78 -12.85 9.94
C GLU A 2 -10.29 -13.18 10.11
N MET A 3 -9.75 -13.95 9.20
CA MET A 3 -8.31 -14.24 9.14
C MET A 3 -7.61 -13.21 8.25
N ILE A 4 -6.48 -12.69 8.69
CA ILE A 4 -5.59 -11.92 7.82
C ILE A 4 -4.87 -12.94 6.94
N ASN A 5 -5.13 -12.92 5.65
CA ASN A 5 -4.61 -13.92 4.72
C ASN A 5 -3.63 -13.29 3.74
N LYS A 6 -2.61 -14.04 3.33
CA LYS A 6 -1.84 -13.73 2.13
C LYS A 6 -2.77 -13.81 0.92
N ARG A 7 -2.75 -12.79 0.06
CA ARG A 7 -3.58 -12.74 -1.12
C ARG A 7 -2.76 -12.40 -2.36
N GLY A 8 -2.97 -13.17 -3.41
CA GLY A 8 -2.28 -13.01 -4.68
C GLY A 8 -0.85 -13.55 -4.68
N TYR A 9 -0.38 -13.89 -5.85
CA TYR A 9 0.98 -14.35 -6.12
C TYR A 9 1.49 -13.63 -7.36
N LEU A 10 2.67 -13.05 -7.28
CA LEU A 10 3.36 -12.45 -8.40
C LEU A 10 4.55 -13.35 -8.78
N LYS A 11 4.52 -13.87 -10.01
CA LYS A 11 5.62 -14.69 -10.58
C LYS A 11 6.42 -13.93 -11.63
N GLU A 12 5.93 -12.76 -12.00
CA GLU A 12 6.44 -11.85 -13.01
C GLU A 12 7.17 -10.68 -12.32
N ASP A 13 7.90 -9.88 -13.07
CA ASP A 13 8.58 -8.70 -12.58
C ASP A 13 7.58 -7.65 -12.08
N PHE A 14 6.50 -7.47 -12.85
CA PHE A 14 5.36 -6.65 -12.47
C PHE A 14 4.10 -7.08 -13.23
N ARG A 15 2.94 -6.64 -12.75
CA ARG A 15 1.66 -6.87 -13.41
C ARG A 15 0.74 -5.67 -13.25
N LEU A 16 0.08 -5.28 -14.34
CA LEU A 16 -0.88 -4.19 -14.36
C LEU A 16 -2.30 -4.73 -14.56
N PHE A 17 -3.22 -4.17 -13.81
CA PHE A 17 -4.66 -4.42 -13.95
C PHE A 17 -5.37 -3.08 -14.02
N HIS A 18 -6.17 -2.87 -15.04
CA HIS A 18 -7.14 -1.78 -15.11
C HIS A 18 -8.52 -2.38 -14.83
N ILE A 19 -9.13 -1.98 -13.74
CA ILE A 19 -10.35 -2.60 -13.25
C ILE A 19 -11.40 -1.51 -13.04
N ARG A 20 -12.57 -1.73 -13.63
CA ARG A 20 -13.77 -0.96 -13.38
C ARG A 20 -14.89 -1.93 -13.07
N ASP A 21 -15.36 -1.90 -11.85
CA ASP A 21 -16.45 -2.74 -11.38
C ASP A 21 -17.37 -1.97 -10.43
N GLN A 22 -18.56 -2.50 -10.22
CA GLN A 22 -19.55 -2.00 -9.27
C GLN A 22 -20.09 -3.18 -8.50
N VAL A 23 -19.21 -3.80 -7.71
CA VAL A 23 -19.54 -5.03 -6.98
C VAL A 23 -19.34 -4.77 -5.49
N GLU A 24 -20.29 -5.22 -4.68
CA GLU A 24 -20.11 -5.27 -3.23
C GLU A 24 -19.02 -6.32 -2.91
N LEU A 25 -17.77 -5.87 -2.87
CA LEU A 25 -16.63 -6.71 -2.54
C LEU A 25 -16.26 -6.50 -1.07
N GLU A 26 -16.72 -7.37 -0.21
CA GLU A 26 -16.19 -7.47 1.14
C GLU A 26 -14.78 -8.10 1.10
N LEU A 27 -13.79 -7.26 0.86
CA LEU A 27 -12.39 -7.66 0.96
C LEU A 27 -11.93 -7.57 2.42
N GLY A 28 -11.72 -8.72 3.04
CA GLY A 28 -11.10 -8.78 4.37
C GLY A 28 -9.67 -8.22 4.38
N TYR A 29 -9.13 -8.00 5.57
CA TYR A 29 -7.73 -7.62 5.73
C TYR A 29 -6.80 -8.70 5.18
N HIS A 30 -5.82 -8.28 4.38
CA HIS A 30 -4.86 -9.16 3.73
C HIS A 30 -3.52 -8.46 3.53
N TYR A 31 -2.52 -9.22 3.11
CA TYR A 31 -1.19 -8.71 2.74
C TYR A 31 -0.69 -9.43 1.48
N HIS A 32 0.33 -8.88 0.86
CA HIS A 32 1.03 -9.44 -0.30
C HIS A 32 2.53 -9.53 0.00
N GLU A 33 3.24 -10.42 -0.70
CA GLU A 33 4.71 -10.50 -0.70
C GLU A 33 5.34 -9.65 -1.82
N PHE A 34 4.56 -8.81 -2.48
CA PHE A 34 4.97 -7.86 -3.51
C PHE A 34 4.48 -6.46 -3.16
N ASP A 35 5.17 -5.45 -3.66
CA ASP A 35 4.75 -4.06 -3.53
C ASP A 35 3.53 -3.81 -4.44
N LYS A 36 2.61 -2.96 -3.99
CA LYS A 36 1.37 -2.66 -4.73
C LYS A 36 1.19 -1.16 -4.86
N ILE A 37 0.87 -0.72 -6.07
CA ILE A 37 0.47 0.65 -6.37
C ILE A 37 -1.00 0.62 -6.78
N VAL A 38 -1.80 1.51 -6.21
CA VAL A 38 -3.20 1.71 -6.61
C VAL A 38 -3.35 3.14 -7.08
N VAL A 39 -3.61 3.33 -8.36
CA VAL A 39 -4.02 4.62 -8.92
C VAL A 39 -5.54 4.67 -8.92
N PHE A 40 -6.10 5.51 -8.08
CA PHE A 40 -7.54 5.66 -7.94
C PHE A 40 -8.10 6.60 -8.99
N LEU A 41 -9.09 6.17 -9.76
CA LEU A 41 -9.68 6.97 -10.84
C LEU A 41 -11.07 7.48 -10.49
N THR A 42 -11.99 6.60 -10.10
CA THR A 42 -13.35 6.97 -9.69
C THR A 42 -13.91 6.04 -8.61
N GLY A 43 -14.95 6.48 -7.92
CA GLY A 43 -15.67 5.73 -6.90
C GLY A 43 -15.61 6.40 -5.52
N ASN A 44 -16.21 5.75 -4.54
CA ASN A 44 -16.15 6.15 -3.13
C ASN A 44 -15.47 5.03 -2.33
N VAL A 45 -14.18 5.24 -2.04
CA VAL A 45 -13.34 4.21 -1.42
C VAL A 45 -12.50 4.78 -0.30
N THR A 46 -12.57 4.12 0.85
CA THR A 46 -11.61 4.31 1.94
C THR A 46 -10.64 3.14 1.94
N TYR A 47 -9.36 3.44 1.88
CA TYR A 47 -8.33 2.40 1.94
C TYR A 47 -7.67 2.39 3.31
N VAL A 48 -7.66 1.24 3.99
CA VAL A 48 -6.99 1.10 5.29
C VAL A 48 -5.66 0.39 5.06
N VAL A 49 -4.56 1.02 5.49
CA VAL A 49 -3.20 0.44 5.46
C VAL A 49 -2.58 0.60 6.83
N GLU A 50 -2.16 -0.49 7.44
CA GLU A 50 -1.54 -0.52 8.78
C GLU A 50 -2.31 0.34 9.83
N GLY A 51 -3.65 0.26 9.79
CA GLY A 51 -4.53 0.99 10.71
C GLY A 51 -4.80 2.45 10.37
N LYS A 52 -4.22 3.00 9.30
CA LYS A 52 -4.55 4.34 8.77
C LYS A 52 -5.61 4.24 7.70
N ALA A 53 -6.65 5.05 7.79
CA ALA A 53 -7.71 5.12 6.81
C ALA A 53 -7.49 6.31 5.86
N TYR A 54 -7.31 6.03 4.57
CA TYR A 54 -7.11 7.01 3.51
C TYR A 54 -8.39 7.20 2.72
N PHE A 55 -8.87 8.44 2.61
CA PHE A 55 -10.02 8.83 1.80
C PHE A 55 -9.53 9.23 0.42
N LEU A 56 -9.67 8.33 -0.55
CA LEU A 56 -9.11 8.53 -1.87
C LEU A 56 -9.92 9.55 -2.68
N LYS A 57 -9.20 10.40 -3.41
CA LYS A 57 -9.74 11.31 -4.42
C LYS A 57 -9.22 10.89 -5.80
N PRO A 58 -9.94 11.18 -6.90
CA PRO A 58 -9.46 10.87 -8.24
C PRO A 58 -8.02 11.30 -8.47
N TRP A 59 -7.20 10.37 -8.99
CA TRP A 59 -5.76 10.49 -9.22
C TRP A 59 -4.86 10.35 -7.98
N ASP A 60 -5.41 10.07 -6.84
CA ASP A 60 -4.58 9.64 -5.72
C ASP A 60 -3.86 8.32 -6.06
N ILE A 61 -2.61 8.23 -5.66
CA ILE A 61 -1.79 7.03 -5.79
C ILE A 61 -1.52 6.52 -4.38
N LEU A 62 -2.01 5.33 -4.10
CA LEU A 62 -1.75 4.66 -2.82
C LEU A 62 -0.64 3.64 -3.01
N LEU A 63 0.40 3.76 -2.20
CA LEU A 63 1.49 2.81 -2.11
C LEU A 63 1.20 1.82 -0.98
N VAL A 64 1.26 0.55 -1.28
CA VAL A 64 1.15 -0.52 -0.29
C VAL A 64 2.41 -1.37 -0.38
N PRO A 65 3.43 -1.08 0.42
CA PRO A 65 4.63 -1.88 0.53
C PRO A 65 4.29 -3.35 0.82
N HIS A 66 5.14 -4.26 0.35
CA HIS A 66 4.96 -5.68 0.64
C HIS A 66 4.86 -5.93 2.16
N ASN A 67 4.13 -6.96 2.53
CA ASN A 67 3.92 -7.35 3.93
C ASN A 67 3.14 -6.33 4.79
N GLN A 68 2.59 -5.26 4.20
CA GLN A 68 1.67 -4.37 4.91
C GLN A 68 0.24 -4.90 4.87
N ILE A 69 -0.40 -4.91 6.03
CA ILE A 69 -1.78 -5.36 6.18
C ILE A 69 -2.71 -4.23 5.75
N HIS A 70 -3.59 -4.53 4.79
CA HIS A 70 -4.47 -3.53 4.21
C HIS A 70 -5.81 -4.09 3.75
N ARG A 71 -6.78 -3.21 3.53
CA ARG A 71 -8.04 -3.51 2.83
C ARG A 71 -8.66 -2.26 2.21
N PRO A 72 -9.34 -2.34 1.06
CA PRO A 72 -10.28 -1.33 0.63
C PRO A 72 -11.63 -1.51 1.35
N ILE A 73 -12.29 -0.41 1.65
CA ILE A 73 -13.70 -0.33 2.05
C ILE A 73 -14.38 0.40 0.90
N ILE A 74 -15.20 -0.30 0.14
CA ILE A 74 -15.78 0.17 -1.11
C ILE A 74 -17.26 0.46 -0.87
N ASP A 75 -17.71 1.66 -1.22
CA ASP A 75 -19.13 1.98 -1.31
C ASP A 75 -19.64 1.53 -2.70
N PRO A 76 -20.53 0.54 -2.80
CA PRO A 76 -20.99 0.01 -4.08
C PRO A 76 -22.01 0.91 -4.79
N SER A 77 -22.33 2.08 -4.22
CA SER A 77 -23.26 3.04 -4.84
C SER A 77 -22.74 3.63 -6.14
N GLU A 78 -21.41 3.64 -6.34
CA GLU A 78 -20.74 4.15 -7.51
C GLU A 78 -19.77 3.14 -8.11
N PRO A 79 -19.53 3.16 -9.44
CA PRO A 79 -18.48 2.34 -10.06
C PRO A 79 -17.10 2.69 -9.49
N TYR A 80 -16.37 1.67 -9.09
CA TYR A 80 -14.98 1.81 -8.62
C TYR A 80 -14.00 1.49 -9.76
N GLU A 81 -13.31 2.53 -10.25
CA GLU A 81 -12.29 2.38 -11.29
C GLU A 81 -10.90 2.69 -10.72
N ARG A 82 -9.96 1.80 -10.99
CA ARG A 82 -8.57 1.88 -10.52
C ARG A 82 -7.62 1.16 -11.46
N ILE A 83 -6.38 1.63 -11.48
CA ILE A 83 -5.25 0.89 -12.04
C ILE A 83 -4.44 0.33 -10.87
N ILE A 84 -4.16 -0.96 -10.91
CA ILE A 84 -3.38 -1.64 -9.88
C ILE A 84 -2.11 -2.18 -10.53
N LEU A 85 -0.94 -1.85 -9.95
CA LEU A 85 0.32 -2.50 -10.31
C LEU A 85 0.78 -3.34 -9.12
N TRP A 86 1.09 -4.59 -9.41
CA TRP A 86 1.86 -5.46 -8.53
C TRP A 86 3.30 -5.43 -8.99
N VAL A 87 4.23 -5.26 -8.07
CA VAL A 87 5.64 -5.00 -8.38
C VAL A 87 6.53 -5.91 -7.55
N ASN A 88 7.39 -6.66 -8.20
CA ASN A 88 8.42 -7.44 -7.52
C ASN A 88 9.51 -6.49 -7.02
N ALA A 89 9.78 -6.50 -5.70
CA ALA A 89 10.79 -5.65 -5.09
C ALA A 89 12.21 -5.96 -5.61
N ASP A 90 12.52 -7.24 -5.89
CA ASP A 90 13.82 -7.64 -6.43
C ASP A 90 14.03 -7.07 -7.84
N TYR A 91 12.99 -7.07 -8.68
CA TYR A 91 13.06 -6.46 -10.00
C TYR A 91 13.43 -4.97 -9.95
N LEU A 92 12.85 -4.20 -9.03
CA LEU A 92 13.22 -2.78 -8.85
C LEU A 92 14.67 -2.65 -8.39
N ARG A 93 15.12 -3.50 -7.48
CA ARG A 93 16.48 -3.51 -6.94
C ARG A 93 17.52 -3.82 -8.01
N ASP A 94 17.23 -4.77 -8.90
CA ASP A 94 18.13 -5.17 -10.00
C ASP A 94 18.30 -4.06 -11.05
N HIS A 95 17.43 -3.05 -11.06
CA HIS A 95 17.49 -1.91 -11.99
C HIS A 95 17.97 -0.60 -11.33
N CYS A 96 18.49 -0.67 -10.10
CA CYS A 96 19.09 0.48 -9.44
C CYS A 96 20.43 0.82 -10.06
N LEU A 97 20.63 2.08 -10.44
CA LEU A 97 21.87 2.60 -11.02
C LEU A 97 22.31 3.88 -10.33
N GLY A 98 23.61 4.05 -10.13
CA GLY A 98 24.16 5.31 -9.62
C GLY A 98 23.78 5.67 -8.18
N GLY A 99 23.22 4.72 -7.43
CA GLY A 99 22.71 4.95 -6.06
C GLY A 99 21.23 5.33 -6.01
N ASP A 100 20.56 5.45 -7.15
CA ASP A 100 19.10 5.68 -7.21
C ASP A 100 18.36 4.36 -6.94
N ASP A 101 17.52 4.35 -5.90
CA ASP A 101 16.65 3.22 -5.56
C ASP A 101 15.26 3.43 -6.14
N LEU A 102 14.87 2.58 -7.11
CA LEU A 102 13.53 2.65 -7.70
C LEU A 102 12.41 2.26 -6.73
N ARG A 103 12.75 1.66 -5.59
CA ARG A 103 11.81 1.36 -4.52
C ARG A 103 11.69 2.51 -3.49
N GLN A 104 12.42 3.61 -3.64
CA GLN A 104 12.51 4.70 -2.66
C GLN A 104 11.14 5.23 -2.21
N CYS A 105 10.15 5.33 -3.11
CA CYS A 105 8.80 5.77 -2.75
C CYS A 105 8.12 4.82 -1.74
N PHE A 106 8.33 3.51 -1.85
CA PHE A 106 7.83 2.54 -0.88
C PHE A 106 8.58 2.61 0.45
N THR A 107 9.90 2.73 0.41
CA THR A 107 10.74 2.91 1.61
C THR A 107 10.29 4.15 2.39
N MET A 108 10.05 5.26 1.69
CA MET A 108 9.51 6.47 2.31
C MET A 108 8.12 6.28 2.90
N ALA A 109 7.25 5.51 2.22
CA ALA A 109 5.92 5.20 2.74
C ALA A 109 5.99 4.38 4.03
N GLU A 110 6.95 3.45 4.12
CA GLU A 110 7.21 2.66 5.33
C GLU A 110 7.76 3.53 6.46
N GLU A 111 8.82 4.32 6.22
CA GLU A 111 9.47 5.17 7.21
C GLU A 111 8.56 6.26 7.77
N LYS A 112 7.83 6.95 6.89
CA LYS A 112 6.88 8.00 7.29
C LYS A 112 5.55 7.43 7.76
N SER A 113 5.35 6.11 7.66
CA SER A 113 4.06 5.45 7.86
C SER A 113 2.94 6.17 7.10
N PHE A 114 3.19 6.57 5.86
CA PHE A 114 2.28 7.36 5.04
C PHE A 114 2.30 6.90 3.58
N SER A 115 1.18 6.39 3.11
CA SER A 115 1.06 5.61 1.86
C SER A 115 0.47 6.39 0.68
N LEU A 116 0.08 7.68 0.83
CA LEU A 116 -0.67 8.40 -0.18
C LEU A 116 0.16 9.47 -0.88
N ILE A 117 0.15 9.44 -2.21
CA ILE A 117 0.70 10.48 -3.09
C ILE A 117 -0.48 11.12 -3.83
N ARG A 118 -0.51 12.46 -3.87
CA ARG A 118 -1.49 13.24 -4.65
C ARG A 118 -0.76 14.05 -5.70
N PRO A 119 -0.62 13.52 -6.95
CA PRO A 119 0.11 14.17 -8.00
C PRO A 119 -0.57 15.48 -8.46
N GLU A 120 0.22 16.45 -8.87
CA GLU A 120 -0.26 17.64 -9.58
C GLU A 120 -0.73 17.31 -11.00
N ASN A 121 -1.49 18.21 -11.63
CA ASN A 121 -2.08 17.94 -12.95
C ASN A 121 -1.03 17.57 -14.03
N ALA A 122 0.12 18.24 -14.04
CA ALA A 122 1.20 17.94 -14.99
C ALA A 122 1.77 16.53 -14.80
N ASP A 123 1.99 16.14 -13.55
CA ASP A 123 2.48 14.81 -13.18
C ASP A 123 1.47 13.71 -13.56
N ARG A 124 0.15 13.99 -13.37
CA ARG A 124 -0.94 13.05 -13.75
C ARG A 124 -0.91 12.72 -15.24
N VAL A 125 -0.75 13.72 -16.10
CA VAL A 125 -0.68 13.52 -17.55
C VAL A 125 0.48 12.62 -17.94
N THR A 126 1.66 12.84 -17.35
CA THR A 126 2.86 12.02 -17.59
C THR A 126 2.66 10.60 -17.14
N LEU A 127 2.21 10.39 -15.90
CA LEU A 127 1.97 9.05 -15.34
C LEU A 127 0.92 8.30 -16.13
N MET A 128 -0.18 8.95 -16.53
CA MET A 128 -1.23 8.30 -17.32
C MET A 128 -0.74 7.85 -18.68
N LYS A 129 0.06 8.67 -19.37
CA LYS A 129 0.66 8.29 -20.65
C LYS A 129 1.51 7.03 -20.52
N GLN A 130 2.32 6.96 -19.46
CA GLN A 130 3.17 5.79 -19.20
C GLN A 130 2.34 4.55 -18.86
N LEU A 131 1.32 4.67 -17.98
CA LEU A 131 0.43 3.57 -17.62
C LEU A 131 -0.31 3.01 -18.84
N ASN A 132 -0.86 3.88 -19.69
CA ASN A 132 -1.52 3.46 -20.94
C ASN A 132 -0.55 2.75 -21.90
N THR A 133 0.71 3.21 -21.97
CA THR A 133 1.73 2.55 -22.80
C THR A 133 2.09 1.17 -22.24
N VAL A 134 2.24 1.03 -20.91
CA VAL A 134 2.48 -0.26 -20.27
C VAL A 134 1.32 -1.21 -20.52
N GLU A 135 0.08 -0.78 -20.30
CA GLU A 135 -1.13 -1.58 -20.52
C GLU A 135 -1.23 -2.06 -21.96
N SER A 136 -1.05 -1.15 -22.93
CA SER A 136 -1.10 -1.48 -24.36
C SER A 136 0.01 -2.44 -24.76
N ALA A 137 1.24 -2.20 -24.29
CA ALA A 137 2.37 -3.06 -24.61
C ALA A 137 2.23 -4.47 -24.02
N MET A 138 1.69 -4.61 -22.79
CA MET A 138 1.43 -5.92 -22.17
C MET A 138 0.38 -6.75 -22.93
N GLY A 139 -0.58 -6.11 -23.60
CA GLY A 139 -1.59 -6.75 -24.42
C GLY A 139 -1.16 -7.01 -25.88
N ALA A 140 -0.02 -6.47 -26.32
CA ALA A 140 0.44 -6.55 -27.69
C ALA A 140 1.21 -7.87 -27.98
N GLN A 141 1.35 -8.20 -29.27
CA GLN A 141 2.19 -9.29 -29.75
C GLN A 141 3.22 -8.80 -30.80
N GLU A 142 3.38 -7.48 -30.89
CA GLU A 142 4.29 -6.84 -31.83
C GLU A 142 5.75 -7.01 -31.37
N PHE A 143 6.67 -6.83 -32.32
CA PHE A 143 8.11 -6.85 -32.02
C PHE A 143 8.48 -5.86 -30.92
N GLY A 144 9.14 -6.35 -29.89
CA GLY A 144 9.66 -5.53 -28.79
C GLY A 144 8.62 -5.11 -27.74
N HIS A 145 7.37 -5.61 -27.78
CA HIS A 145 6.33 -5.24 -26.83
C HIS A 145 6.71 -5.50 -25.37
N GLU A 146 7.38 -6.63 -25.08
CA GLU A 146 7.86 -6.92 -23.72
C GLU A 146 8.91 -5.90 -23.25
N LEU A 147 9.87 -5.57 -24.12
CA LEU A 147 10.90 -4.58 -23.81
C LEU A 147 10.28 -3.19 -23.64
N LEU A 148 9.30 -2.82 -24.48
CA LEU A 148 8.58 -1.56 -24.37
C LEU A 148 7.82 -1.48 -23.03
N SER A 149 7.11 -2.53 -22.65
CA SER A 149 6.38 -2.55 -21.39
C SER A 149 7.32 -2.41 -20.17
N ARG A 150 8.46 -3.13 -20.17
CA ARG A 150 9.47 -3.06 -19.10
C ARG A 150 10.12 -1.69 -19.00
N THR A 151 10.59 -1.13 -20.11
CA THR A 151 11.25 0.19 -20.11
C THR A 151 10.29 1.32 -19.73
N THR A 152 9.04 1.26 -20.20
CA THR A 152 8.02 2.25 -19.83
C THR A 152 7.61 2.12 -18.37
N PHE A 153 7.52 0.90 -17.84
CA PHE A 153 7.28 0.70 -16.41
C PHE A 153 8.42 1.26 -15.55
N LEU A 154 9.68 1.08 -15.93
CA LEU A 154 10.81 1.68 -15.22
C LEU A 154 10.77 3.22 -15.29
N GLN A 155 10.40 3.79 -16.43
CA GLN A 155 10.16 5.24 -16.56
C GLN A 155 9.04 5.71 -15.61
N PHE A 156 7.94 4.96 -15.54
CA PHE A 156 6.87 5.25 -14.59
C PHE A 156 7.37 5.24 -13.14
N MET A 157 8.17 4.25 -12.76
CA MET A 157 8.75 4.18 -11.41
C MET A 157 9.68 5.35 -11.11
N ILE A 158 10.48 5.81 -12.08
CA ILE A 158 11.33 7.00 -11.94
C ILE A 158 10.47 8.24 -11.66
N GLU A 159 9.43 8.49 -12.47
CA GLU A 159 8.56 9.64 -12.28
C GLU A 159 7.76 9.57 -10.98
N LEU A 160 7.29 8.38 -10.61
CA LEU A 160 6.60 8.18 -9.33
C LEU A 160 7.51 8.51 -8.15
N ASN A 161 8.78 8.08 -8.18
CA ASN A 161 9.76 8.42 -7.15
C ASN A 161 10.05 9.92 -7.11
N ARG A 162 10.22 10.58 -8.27
CA ARG A 162 10.41 12.04 -8.34
C ARG A 162 9.24 12.79 -7.73
N ILE A 163 8.02 12.34 -7.95
CA ILE A 163 6.82 12.92 -7.36
C ILE A 163 6.80 12.65 -5.85
N ALA A 164 7.06 11.41 -5.42
CA ALA A 164 7.05 11.04 -4.01
C ALA A 164 8.09 11.80 -3.18
N LEU A 165 9.23 12.13 -3.79
CA LEU A 165 10.33 12.89 -3.15
C LEU A 165 10.03 14.39 -3.03
N LYS A 166 9.07 14.93 -3.80
CA LYS A 166 8.57 16.29 -3.55
C LYS A 166 7.84 16.30 -2.20
N ASP A 167 8.03 17.31 -1.38
CA ASP A 167 7.34 17.40 -0.09
C ASP A 167 5.85 17.74 -0.27
N HIS A 168 5.02 16.72 -0.30
CA HIS A 168 3.56 16.86 -0.42
C HIS A 168 2.82 16.77 0.91
N THR A 169 3.51 16.66 2.04
CA THR A 169 2.89 16.42 3.36
C THR A 169 1.88 17.49 3.77
N ALA A 170 2.04 18.73 3.31
CA ALA A 170 1.09 19.81 3.60
C ALA A 170 -0.25 19.66 2.87
N MET A 171 -0.27 19.07 1.67
CA MET A 171 -1.48 18.95 0.82
C MET A 171 -2.40 17.81 1.23
N VAL A 172 -1.95 16.90 2.09
CA VAL A 172 -2.62 15.61 2.28
C VAL A 172 -3.10 15.39 3.73
N LYS A 173 -2.92 16.36 4.63
CA LYS A 173 -3.33 16.25 6.06
C LYS A 173 -4.81 15.89 6.25
N GLU A 174 -5.68 16.29 5.32
CA GLU A 174 -7.11 15.98 5.37
C GLU A 174 -7.50 14.65 4.70
N ALA A 175 -6.55 13.99 4.06
CA ALA A 175 -6.82 12.79 3.26
C ALA A 175 -6.81 11.49 4.08
N PHE A 176 -6.48 11.55 5.35
CA PHE A 176 -6.45 10.34 6.18
C PHE A 176 -6.94 10.59 7.59
N ARG A 177 -7.43 9.54 8.22
CA ARG A 177 -7.67 9.48 9.67
C ARG A 177 -6.73 8.47 10.28
N SER A 178 -6.08 8.90 11.33
CA SER A 178 -5.26 8.03 12.17
C SER A 178 -5.46 8.41 13.64
N ASP A 179 -5.14 7.47 14.50
CA ASP A 179 -5.04 7.73 15.93
C ASP A 179 -3.55 7.75 16.28
N PRO A 180 -2.99 8.92 16.70
CA PRO A 180 -1.56 9.02 17.00
C PRO A 180 -1.10 7.99 18.04
N LYS A 181 -1.97 7.66 19.01
CA LYS A 181 -1.65 6.67 20.03
C LYS A 181 -1.58 5.25 19.47
N LEU A 182 -2.47 4.95 18.53
CA LEU A 182 -2.43 3.66 17.82
C LEU A 182 -1.21 3.57 16.91
N GLU A 183 -0.81 4.65 16.24
CA GLU A 183 0.41 4.68 15.43
C GLU A 183 1.64 4.38 16.28
N GLU A 184 1.77 5.01 17.45
CA GLU A 184 2.85 4.72 18.40
C GLU A 184 2.86 3.24 18.83
N ILE A 185 1.67 2.66 19.08
CA ILE A 185 1.54 1.25 19.46
C ILE A 185 1.96 0.33 18.32
N ILE A 186 1.51 0.61 17.10
CA ILE A 186 1.87 -0.17 15.90
C ILE A 186 3.39 -0.09 15.64
N ALA A 187 3.97 1.10 15.71
CA ALA A 187 5.40 1.30 15.57
C ALA A 187 6.19 0.54 16.64
N TYR A 188 5.76 0.61 17.90
CA TYR A 188 6.36 -0.14 19.00
C TYR A 188 6.29 -1.66 18.78
N VAL A 189 5.13 -2.17 18.38
CA VAL A 189 4.94 -3.59 18.08
C VAL A 189 5.89 -4.03 16.96
N ASN A 190 5.92 -3.30 15.85
CA ASN A 190 6.77 -3.63 14.69
C ASN A 190 8.28 -3.61 15.04
N ALA A 191 8.70 -2.70 15.90
CA ALA A 191 10.10 -2.59 16.36
C ALA A 191 10.49 -3.64 17.41
N ASN A 192 9.52 -4.41 17.97
CA ASN A 192 9.79 -5.34 19.07
C ASN A 192 9.22 -6.74 18.85
N LEU A 193 8.98 -7.14 17.59
CA LEU A 193 8.34 -8.43 17.24
C LEU A 193 9.09 -9.66 17.81
N GLU A 194 10.39 -9.56 18.02
CA GLU A 194 11.23 -10.63 18.59
C GLU A 194 11.08 -10.78 20.12
N LYS A 195 10.53 -9.75 20.78
CA LYS A 195 10.36 -9.72 22.24
C LYS A 195 9.03 -10.34 22.66
N ASP A 196 8.89 -10.59 23.97
CA ASP A 196 7.59 -10.97 24.52
C ASP A 196 6.64 -9.77 24.51
N LEU A 197 5.72 -9.77 23.52
CA LEU A 197 4.70 -8.75 23.32
C LEU A 197 3.34 -9.25 23.83
N SER A 198 3.18 -9.37 25.15
CA SER A 198 1.85 -9.61 25.74
C SER A 198 1.00 -8.34 25.65
N LEU A 199 -0.33 -8.50 25.52
CA LEU A 199 -1.24 -7.36 25.51
C LEU A 199 -1.17 -6.55 26.81
N GLU A 200 -0.87 -7.22 27.92
CA GLU A 200 -0.64 -6.62 29.21
C GLU A 200 0.62 -5.74 29.23
N SER A 201 1.72 -6.23 28.65
CA SER A 201 2.98 -5.48 28.57
C SER A 201 2.82 -4.23 27.69
N ILE A 202 2.15 -4.36 26.53
CA ILE A 202 1.86 -3.24 25.64
C ILE A 202 0.95 -2.22 26.34
N ALA A 203 -0.15 -2.67 26.95
CA ALA A 203 -1.07 -1.78 27.64
C ALA A 203 -0.38 -0.99 28.75
N ARG A 204 0.49 -1.63 29.53
CA ARG A 204 1.31 -0.99 30.57
C ARG A 204 2.27 0.04 29.98
N GLN A 205 2.96 -0.30 28.90
CA GLN A 205 3.91 0.59 28.20
C GLN A 205 3.24 1.90 27.76
N PHE A 206 1.99 1.83 27.33
CA PHE A 206 1.24 2.98 26.82
C PHE A 206 0.24 3.59 27.82
N TYR A 207 0.33 3.20 29.11
CA TYR A 207 -0.51 3.72 30.20
C TYR A 207 -2.02 3.58 29.93
N MET A 208 -2.44 2.41 29.43
CA MET A 208 -3.84 2.11 29.15
C MET A 208 -4.27 0.75 29.73
N SER A 209 -5.58 0.53 29.85
CA SER A 209 -6.09 -0.78 30.22
C SER A 209 -5.99 -1.76 29.02
N LYS A 210 -5.81 -3.05 29.31
CA LYS A 210 -5.83 -4.10 28.29
C LYS A 210 -7.12 -4.07 27.45
N SER A 211 -8.27 -3.89 28.11
CA SER A 211 -9.57 -3.83 27.42
C SER A 211 -9.67 -2.64 26.48
N TYR A 212 -9.18 -1.46 26.87
CA TYR A 212 -9.13 -0.29 26.01
C TYR A 212 -8.22 -0.51 24.79
N LEU A 213 -7.00 -1.03 25.03
CA LEU A 213 -6.08 -1.38 23.94
C LEU A 213 -6.73 -2.33 22.92
N MET A 214 -7.36 -3.40 23.40
CA MET A 214 -8.00 -4.39 22.53
C MET A 214 -9.14 -3.78 21.71
N HIS A 215 -9.99 -2.98 22.34
CA HIS A 215 -11.11 -2.32 21.67
C HIS A 215 -10.62 -1.32 20.65
N LYS A 216 -9.75 -0.42 21.05
CA LYS A 216 -9.18 0.62 20.18
C LYS A 216 -8.42 0.07 18.99
N PHE A 217 -7.60 -0.94 19.23
CA PHE A 217 -6.86 -1.60 18.16
C PHE A 217 -7.80 -2.25 17.13
N LYS A 218 -8.85 -2.94 17.61
CA LYS A 218 -9.84 -3.56 16.74
C LYS A 218 -10.71 -2.54 15.99
N GLU A 219 -11.13 -1.47 16.66
CA GLU A 219 -11.91 -0.39 16.05
C GLU A 219 -11.19 0.24 14.86
N MET A 220 -9.91 0.56 15.04
CA MET A 220 -9.14 1.30 14.05
C MET A 220 -8.52 0.41 12.96
N THR A 221 -8.12 -0.81 13.30
CA THR A 221 -7.46 -1.72 12.38
C THR A 221 -8.37 -2.81 11.83
N GLY A 222 -9.51 -3.06 12.48
CA GLY A 222 -10.46 -4.12 12.14
C GLY A 222 -10.05 -5.52 12.62
N TYR A 223 -8.88 -5.68 13.22
CA TYR A 223 -8.38 -6.96 13.75
C TYR A 223 -7.81 -6.82 15.16
N SER A 224 -7.72 -7.93 15.89
CA SER A 224 -7.19 -7.88 17.25
C SER A 224 -5.66 -7.67 17.25
N ALA A 225 -5.14 -6.95 18.25
CA ALA A 225 -3.71 -6.72 18.41
C ALA A 225 -2.91 -8.03 18.48
N HIS A 226 -3.44 -9.07 19.15
CA HIS A 226 -2.81 -10.38 19.20
C HIS A 226 -2.62 -10.98 17.80
N LYS A 227 -3.65 -10.89 16.96
CA LYS A 227 -3.63 -11.43 15.60
C LYS A 227 -2.68 -10.65 14.69
N TYR A 228 -2.60 -9.33 14.87
CA TYR A 228 -1.62 -8.49 14.18
C TYR A 228 -0.20 -8.92 14.51
N ILE A 229 0.13 -9.05 15.80
CA ILE A 229 1.46 -9.48 16.26
C ILE A 229 1.82 -10.85 15.70
N GLN A 230 0.91 -11.82 15.79
CA GLN A 230 1.14 -13.16 15.21
C GLN A 230 1.42 -13.09 13.71
N GLN A 231 0.63 -12.32 12.97
CA GLN A 231 0.80 -12.19 11.52
C GLN A 231 2.12 -11.52 11.15
N LYS A 232 2.49 -10.44 11.84
CA LYS A 232 3.77 -9.75 11.60
C LYS A 232 4.98 -10.64 11.91
N ARG A 233 4.92 -11.45 12.96
CA ARG A 233 5.95 -12.45 13.26
C ARG A 233 6.07 -13.51 12.15
N LEU A 234 4.95 -14.03 11.66
CA LEU A 234 4.95 -14.99 10.55
C LEU A 234 5.55 -14.42 9.27
N ILE A 235 5.29 -13.14 8.98
CA ILE A 235 5.89 -12.44 7.85
C ILE A 235 7.40 -12.32 8.04
N GLN A 236 7.87 -11.90 9.21
CA GLN A 236 9.30 -11.71 9.50
C GLN A 236 10.13 -13.00 9.41
N VAL A 237 9.55 -14.15 9.75
CA VAL A 237 10.24 -15.46 9.66
C VAL A 237 10.41 -15.93 8.20
N ARG A 238 9.64 -15.37 7.25
CA ARG A 238 9.65 -15.78 5.84
C ARG A 238 10.58 -14.92 4.97
N VAL A 239 11.12 -13.86 5.49
CA VAL A 239 12.10 -12.98 4.87
C VAL A 239 13.50 -13.43 5.29
#